data_d469917c096c1e4aa7624713f264811d
#
_entry.id   d469917c096c1e4aa7624713f264811d
#
_cell.length_a   1.000
_cell.length_b   1.000
_cell.length_c   1.000
_cell.angle_alpha   90.00
_cell.angle_beta   90.00
_cell.angle_gamma   90.00
#
_symmetry.space_group_name_H-M   'P 1'
#
loop_
_entity.id
_entity.type
_entity.pdbx_description
1 polymer ?
#
loop_
_entity_poly.entity_id
_entity_poly.type
_entity_poly.pdbx_seq_one_letter_code
_entity_poly.pdbx_strand_id
1 'polypeptide(L)'
;MASVNHCIIIGTLGRVPERRYLPSGEAVATFSVATTENWKDKQGGKQERTDWHRVEFIGRTAEVCGEYLKKGAPVYIEGRIQYDKWTDKDGAEKTMTKIRGDRMQMLGGKSDGERSARPEPSESKPDAPRKQKLDDLEDDIPF
;
A
#
# COMPACT_ATOMS: atom_id res chain seq x y z
N MET A 1 24.75 18.15 -16.90
CA MET A 1 23.95 17.16 -17.61
C MET A 1 22.66 16.89 -16.84
N ALA A 2 21.56 16.92 -17.53
CA ALA A 2 20.26 16.68 -16.88
C ALA A 2 20.00 15.19 -16.75
N SER A 3 19.40 14.79 -15.66
CA SER A 3 19.06 13.38 -15.45
C SER A 3 17.87 13.28 -14.53
N VAL A 4 17.16 12.17 -14.64
CA VAL A 4 16.00 11.88 -13.81
C VAL A 4 16.07 10.44 -13.34
N ASN A 5 15.79 10.24 -12.08
CA ASN A 5 15.69 8.88 -11.54
C ASN A 5 14.56 8.94 -10.52
N HIS A 6 13.39 8.52 -10.94
CA HIS A 6 12.19 8.66 -10.14
C HIS A 6 11.32 7.43 -10.27
N CYS A 7 10.80 6.95 -9.16
CA CYS A 7 10.01 5.74 -9.13
C CYS A 7 8.82 5.92 -8.21
N ILE A 8 7.65 5.50 -8.66
CA ILE A 8 6.44 5.56 -7.87
C ILE A 8 5.82 4.18 -7.85
N ILE A 9 5.50 3.70 -6.68
CA ILE A 9 4.91 2.37 -6.53
C ILE A 9 3.75 2.43 -5.55
N ILE A 10 2.67 1.77 -5.90
CA ILE A 10 1.57 1.55 -5.00
C ILE A 10 1.38 0.04 -4.94
N GLY A 11 1.44 -0.51 -3.77
CA GLY A 11 1.28 -1.95 -3.62
C GLY A 11 1.09 -2.30 -2.16
N THR A 12 1.26 -3.58 -1.85
CA THR A 12 1.06 -4.04 -0.49
C THR A 12 2.34 -4.66 0.05
N LEU A 13 2.54 -4.55 1.35
CA LEU A 13 3.70 -5.10 1.98
C LEU A 13 3.62 -6.62 2.10
N GLY A 14 4.74 -7.29 1.83
CA GLY A 14 4.79 -8.73 1.97
C GLY A 14 5.05 -9.19 3.38
N ARG A 15 5.58 -8.33 4.20
CA ARG A 15 5.84 -8.66 5.59
C ARG A 15 6.10 -7.38 6.37
N VAL A 16 6.17 -7.49 7.67
CA VAL A 16 6.41 -6.33 8.52
C VAL A 16 7.78 -5.73 8.18
N PRO A 17 7.90 -4.41 8.11
CA PRO A 17 9.18 -3.80 7.80
C PRO A 17 10.24 -4.15 8.83
N GLU A 18 11.44 -4.33 8.34
CA GLU A 18 12.56 -4.60 9.21
C GLU A 18 13.21 -3.28 9.57
N ARG A 19 13.28 -2.96 10.84
CA ARG A 19 13.82 -1.70 11.28
C ARG A 19 15.15 -1.90 11.99
N ARG A 20 16.12 -1.07 11.66
CA ARG A 20 17.40 -1.14 12.33
C ARG A 20 17.94 0.28 12.40
N TYR A 21 19.03 0.45 13.08
CA TYR A 21 19.62 1.77 13.26
C TYR A 21 21.04 1.78 12.77
N LEU A 22 21.42 2.90 12.13
CA LEU A 22 22.77 3.09 11.66
C LEU A 22 23.65 3.54 12.83
N PRO A 23 24.95 3.43 12.70
CA PRO A 23 25.83 3.93 13.75
C PRO A 23 25.60 5.40 14.06
N SER A 24 25.11 6.15 13.08
CA SER A 24 24.81 7.55 13.31
C SER A 24 23.55 7.75 14.13
N GLY A 25 22.81 6.70 14.38
CA GLY A 25 21.56 6.82 15.14
C GLY A 25 20.33 6.90 14.29
N GLU A 26 20.48 7.01 12.99
CA GLU A 26 19.32 7.11 12.12
C GLU A 26 18.65 5.77 11.92
N ALA A 27 17.34 5.77 11.86
CA ALA A 27 16.60 4.55 11.64
C ALA A 27 16.58 4.18 10.16
N VAL A 28 16.57 2.89 9.87
CA VAL A 28 16.47 2.39 8.52
C VAL A 28 15.37 1.35 8.50
N ALA A 29 14.43 1.47 7.59
CA ALA A 29 13.37 0.49 7.44
C ALA A 29 13.47 -0.13 6.06
N THR A 30 13.47 -1.44 6.00
CA THR A 30 13.55 -2.16 4.74
C THR A 30 12.36 -3.09 4.65
N PHE A 31 11.71 -3.10 3.51
CA PHE A 31 10.57 -3.99 3.31
C PHE A 31 10.35 -4.22 1.83
N SER A 32 9.49 -5.17 1.52
CA SER A 32 9.17 -5.51 0.14
C SER A 32 7.73 -5.13 -0.13
N VAL A 33 7.50 -4.58 -1.31
CA VAL A 33 6.17 -4.17 -1.72
C VAL A 33 5.83 -4.95 -2.99
N ALA A 34 4.66 -5.52 -3.02
CA ALA A 34 4.20 -6.31 -4.15
C ALA A 34 3.33 -5.48 -5.06
N THR A 35 3.61 -5.54 -6.35
CA THR A 35 2.72 -4.96 -7.34
C THR A 35 2.28 -6.09 -8.24
N THR A 36 1.00 -6.14 -8.53
CA THR A 36 0.42 -7.22 -9.31
C THR A 36 -0.21 -6.68 -10.57
N GLU A 37 0.09 -7.31 -11.67
CA GLU A 37 -0.50 -6.96 -12.95
C GLU A 37 -1.37 -8.10 -13.42
N ASN A 38 -2.49 -7.77 -14.01
CA ASN A 38 -3.38 -8.78 -14.57
C ASN A 38 -3.65 -8.41 -16.01
N TRP A 39 -3.59 -9.41 -16.87
CA TRP A 39 -3.90 -9.16 -18.28
C TRP A 39 -4.41 -10.44 -18.90
N LYS A 40 -4.92 -10.33 -20.12
CA LYS A 40 -5.37 -11.50 -20.84
C LYS A 40 -4.42 -11.74 -21.99
N ASP A 41 -4.07 -12.99 -22.23
CA ASP A 41 -3.16 -13.29 -23.32
C ASP A 41 -3.98 -13.37 -24.61
N LYS A 42 -3.32 -13.67 -25.70
CA LYS A 42 -3.97 -13.70 -26.98
C LYS A 42 -5.06 -14.75 -27.08
N GLN A 43 -4.98 -15.74 -26.25
CA GLN A 43 -5.96 -16.80 -26.27
C GLN A 43 -7.09 -16.56 -25.29
N GLY A 44 -7.09 -15.40 -24.65
CA GLY A 44 -8.16 -15.11 -23.72
C GLY A 44 -7.92 -15.59 -22.30
N GLY A 45 -6.80 -16.24 -22.05
CA GLY A 45 -6.51 -16.71 -20.70
C GLY A 45 -6.07 -15.56 -19.79
N LYS A 46 -6.49 -15.61 -18.55
CA LYS A 46 -6.08 -14.58 -17.60
C LYS A 46 -4.68 -14.87 -17.11
N GLN A 47 -3.86 -13.85 -17.10
CA GLN A 47 -2.50 -13.96 -16.62
C GLN A 47 -2.29 -12.99 -15.48
N GLU A 48 -1.45 -13.37 -14.56
CA GLU A 48 -1.16 -12.54 -13.41
C GLU A 48 0.33 -12.58 -13.11
N ARG A 49 0.88 -11.45 -12.76
CA ARG A 49 2.29 -11.40 -12.42
C ARG A 49 2.46 -10.48 -11.22
N THR A 50 3.20 -10.94 -10.24
CA THR A 50 3.49 -10.16 -9.04
C THR A 50 4.99 -9.94 -8.97
N ASP A 51 5.35 -8.67 -8.84
CA ASP A 51 6.75 -8.32 -8.68
C ASP A 51 6.95 -7.78 -7.28
N TRP A 52 8.07 -8.15 -6.67
CA TRP A 52 8.41 -7.70 -5.33
C TRP A 52 9.50 -6.66 -5.41
N HIS A 53 9.20 -5.47 -4.92
CA HIS A 53 10.14 -4.36 -4.96
C HIS A 53 10.75 -4.17 -3.59
N ARG A 54 12.06 -4.07 -3.54
CA ARG A 54 12.74 -3.86 -2.28
C ARG A 54 12.82 -2.37 -2.03
N VAL A 55 12.34 -1.94 -0.90
CA VAL A 55 12.26 -0.52 -0.57
C VAL A 55 12.98 -0.24 0.73
N GLU A 56 13.69 0.88 0.76
CA GLU A 56 14.42 1.27 1.95
C GLU A 56 14.16 2.73 2.25
N PHE A 57 13.84 3.02 3.51
CA PHE A 57 13.68 4.39 3.97
C PHE A 57 14.68 4.63 5.08
N ILE A 58 15.13 5.87 5.21
CA ILE A 58 16.09 6.24 6.25
C ILE A 58 15.56 7.46 6.96
N GLY A 59 15.76 7.53 8.27
CA GLY A 59 15.40 8.69 9.05
C GLY A 59 14.02 8.60 9.63
N ARG A 60 13.36 9.72 9.75
CA ARG A 60 12.06 9.73 10.38
C ARG A 60 11.02 8.89 9.65
N THR A 61 11.03 8.90 8.34
CA THR A 61 10.10 8.09 7.60
C THR A 61 10.30 6.61 7.90
N ALA A 62 11.56 6.21 8.12
CA ALA A 62 11.84 4.83 8.46
C ALA A 62 11.19 4.47 9.79
N GLU A 63 11.21 5.38 10.73
CA GLU A 63 10.61 5.11 12.03
C GLU A 63 9.10 4.95 11.87
N VAL A 64 8.48 5.80 11.07
CA VAL A 64 7.06 5.71 10.83
C VAL A 64 6.73 4.38 10.15
N CYS A 65 7.52 3.99 9.16
CA CYS A 65 7.28 2.73 8.49
C CYS A 65 7.36 1.56 9.46
N GLY A 66 8.38 1.54 10.28
CA GLY A 66 8.55 0.43 11.22
C GLY A 66 7.48 0.38 12.28
N GLU A 67 6.89 1.54 12.58
CA GLU A 67 5.90 1.58 13.60
C GLU A 67 4.48 1.29 13.13
N TYR A 68 4.13 1.74 11.96
CA TYR A 68 2.75 1.62 11.50
C TYR A 68 2.49 0.63 10.37
N LEU A 69 3.47 0.29 9.57
CA LEU A 69 3.23 -0.60 8.45
C LEU A 69 3.21 -2.05 8.90
N LYS A 70 2.29 -2.81 8.33
CA LYS A 70 2.16 -4.21 8.66
C LYS A 70 2.04 -5.04 7.40
N LYS A 71 2.15 -6.35 7.54
CA LYS A 71 2.01 -7.24 6.41
C LYS A 71 0.66 -7.00 5.76
N GLY A 72 0.65 -6.87 4.44
CA GLY A 72 -0.59 -6.67 3.71
C GLY A 72 -1.07 -5.24 3.63
N ALA A 73 -0.37 -4.32 4.26
CA ALA A 73 -0.81 -2.93 4.25
C ALA A 73 -0.54 -2.29 2.89
N PRO A 74 -1.50 -1.56 2.35
CA PRO A 74 -1.29 -0.88 1.08
C PRO A 74 -0.54 0.43 1.32
N VAL A 75 0.42 0.72 0.47
CA VAL A 75 1.23 1.92 0.62
C VAL A 75 1.53 2.57 -0.72
N TYR A 76 1.76 3.86 -0.67
CA TYR A 76 2.23 4.63 -1.80
C TYR A 76 3.68 5.00 -1.49
N ILE A 77 4.57 4.73 -2.41
CA ILE A 77 5.98 5.00 -2.22
C ILE A 77 6.53 5.78 -3.39
N GLU A 78 7.28 6.80 -3.09
CA GLU A 78 7.91 7.61 -4.09
C GLU A 78 9.39 7.68 -3.77
N GLY A 79 10.23 7.45 -4.75
CA GLY A 79 11.66 7.46 -4.50
C GLY A 79 12.43 7.32 -5.79
N ARG A 80 13.60 6.71 -5.68
CA ARG A 80 14.47 6.52 -6.84
C ARG A 80 15.08 5.14 -6.79
N ILE A 81 15.49 4.67 -7.94
CA ILE A 81 16.09 3.36 -8.03
C ILE A 81 17.56 3.50 -7.69
N GLN A 82 18.03 2.62 -6.83
CA GLN A 82 19.42 2.64 -6.42
C GLN A 82 20.01 1.26 -6.62
N TYR A 83 21.24 1.22 -7.09
CA TYR A 83 21.94 -0.04 -7.31
C TYR A 83 23.09 -0.10 -6.34
N ASP A 84 23.14 -1.18 -5.56
CA ASP A 84 24.24 -1.39 -4.63
C ASP A 84 25.11 -2.51 -5.16
N LYS A 85 26.40 -2.29 -5.22
CA LYS A 85 27.32 -3.30 -5.68
C LYS A 85 28.22 -3.74 -4.56
N TRP A 86 28.50 -5.03 -4.52
CA TRP A 86 29.44 -5.53 -3.53
C TRP A 86 30.08 -6.80 -4.08
N THR A 87 31.17 -7.20 -3.45
CA THR A 87 31.87 -8.40 -3.84
C THR A 87 31.61 -9.43 -2.76
N ASP A 88 31.14 -10.61 -3.14
CA ASP A 88 30.85 -11.60 -2.15
C ASP A 88 32.12 -12.36 -1.76
N LYS A 89 31.99 -13.37 -0.91
CA LYS A 89 33.13 -14.09 -0.41
C LYS A 89 33.88 -14.84 -1.50
N ASP A 90 33.19 -15.19 -2.55
CA ASP A 90 33.83 -15.93 -3.64
C ASP A 90 34.49 -15.01 -4.63
N GLY A 91 34.47 -13.71 -4.40
CA GLY A 91 35.07 -12.78 -5.31
C GLY A 91 34.16 -12.34 -6.43
N ALA A 92 32.94 -12.81 -6.47
CA ALA A 92 32.02 -12.42 -7.51
C ALA A 92 31.39 -11.07 -7.19
N GLU A 93 31.27 -10.25 -8.22
CA GLU A 93 30.67 -8.96 -8.04
C GLU A 93 29.15 -9.11 -8.14
N LYS A 94 28.42 -8.57 -7.18
CA LYS A 94 26.98 -8.68 -7.18
C LYS A 94 26.33 -7.31 -7.08
N THR A 95 25.15 -7.20 -7.65
CA THR A 95 24.42 -5.94 -7.66
C THR A 95 23.03 -6.19 -7.12
N MET A 96 22.55 -5.32 -6.26
CA MET A 96 21.21 -5.40 -5.77
C MET A 96 20.49 -4.12 -6.12
N THR A 97 19.30 -4.25 -6.66
CA THR A 97 18.48 -3.10 -7.02
C THR A 97 17.46 -2.87 -5.93
N LYS A 98 17.36 -1.64 -5.49
CA LYS A 98 16.36 -1.32 -4.48
C LYS A 98 15.82 0.07 -4.76
N ILE A 99 14.75 0.43 -4.09
CA ILE A 99 14.17 1.74 -4.22
C ILE A 99 14.47 2.49 -2.95
N ARG A 100 15.18 3.60 -3.09
CA ARG A 100 15.46 4.43 -1.94
C ARG A 100 14.30 5.37 -1.81
N GLY A 101 13.47 5.17 -0.81
CA GLY A 101 12.26 5.93 -0.65
C GLY A 101 12.50 7.34 -0.19
N ASP A 102 11.79 8.28 -0.78
CA ASP A 102 11.84 9.66 -0.37
C ASP A 102 10.55 10.04 0.33
N ARG A 103 9.47 9.38 -0.03
CA ARG A 103 8.18 9.73 0.52
C ARG A 103 7.29 8.50 0.60
N MET A 104 6.53 8.38 1.66
CA MET A 104 5.66 7.24 1.85
C MET A 104 4.32 7.72 2.37
N GLN A 105 3.25 7.08 1.91
CA GLN A 105 1.93 7.38 2.38
C GLN A 105 1.17 6.08 2.58
N MET A 106 0.59 5.92 3.75
CA MET A 106 -0.20 4.74 4.02
C MET A 106 -1.57 4.91 3.39
N LEU A 107 -2.05 3.86 2.76
CA LEU A 107 -3.33 3.89 2.09
C LEU A 107 -4.29 2.94 2.79
N GLY A 108 -5.35 3.45 3.29
CA GLY A 108 -6.48 2.65 3.70
C GLY A 108 -6.46 1.73 4.88
N GLY A 109 -5.38 1.22 5.28
CA GLY A 109 -5.38 0.20 6.29
C GLY A 109 -6.19 0.55 7.51
N LYS A 110 -5.89 1.65 8.18
CA LYS A 110 -6.55 1.99 9.31
C LYS A 110 -7.92 2.44 9.04
N SER A 111 -8.09 3.21 8.03
CA SER A 111 -9.40 3.66 7.75
C SER A 111 -10.31 2.52 7.40
N ASP A 112 -9.79 1.45 6.90
CA ASP A 112 -10.63 0.33 6.61
C ASP A 112 -11.23 -0.19 7.89
N GLY A 113 -10.47 -0.26 8.91
CA GLY A 113 -10.98 -0.72 10.16
C GLY A 113 -12.04 0.20 10.67
N GLU A 114 -11.82 1.46 10.53
CA GLU A 114 -12.80 2.40 10.99
C GLU A 114 -14.05 2.30 10.18
N ARG A 115 -13.90 2.12 8.90
CA ARG A 115 -15.06 1.99 8.08
C ARG A 115 -15.86 0.81 8.48
N SER A 116 -15.22 -0.26 8.74
CA SER A 116 -15.98 -1.41 9.10
C SER A 116 -16.72 -1.11 10.37
N ALA A 117 -16.21 -0.28 11.16
CA ALA A 117 -16.91 0.02 12.36
C ALA A 117 -18.12 0.84 12.06
N ARG A 118 -18.15 1.67 11.08
CA ARG A 118 -19.17 2.47 10.85
C ARG A 118 -20.35 1.98 10.23
N PRO A 119 -20.38 1.09 9.61
CA PRO A 119 -21.49 0.66 8.96
C PRO A 119 -22.70 0.77 9.63
N GLU A 120 -22.79 0.97 10.41
CA GLU A 120 -23.77 1.05 10.86
C GLU A 120 -24.80 1.42 10.50
N PRO A 121 -24.94 1.51 10.34
CA PRO A 121 -25.73 1.75 10.02
C PRO A 121 -26.85 1.99 9.84
N SER A 122 -26.89 2.23 10.31
CA SER A 122 -27.69 2.75 10.25
C SER A 122 -28.73 2.78 9.74
N GLU A 123 -28.70 2.50 9.57
CA GLU A 123 -29.32 2.67 8.89
C GLU A 123 -30.51 2.22 8.67
N SER A 124 -30.58 1.51 8.70
CA SER A 124 -31.70 0.88 8.49
C SER A 124 -32.80 1.44 9.13
N LYS A 125 -32.68 1.92 10.21
CA LYS A 125 -33.71 2.36 10.83
C LYS A 125 -34.48 3.27 10.12
N PRO A 126 -33.99 4.16 9.58
CA PRO A 126 -34.78 5.17 8.97
C PRO A 126 -35.66 4.58 7.93
N ASP A 127 -35.27 3.56 7.38
CA ASP A 127 -36.08 3.01 6.35
C ASP A 127 -37.46 2.69 6.82
N ALA A 128 -37.56 2.19 7.93
CA ALA A 128 -38.86 1.81 8.41
C ALA A 128 -39.82 2.98 8.40
N PRO A 129 -39.45 4.07 8.93
CA PRO A 129 -40.35 5.19 8.91
C PRO A 129 -40.68 5.63 7.52
N ARG A 130 -39.74 5.54 6.67
CA ARG A 130 -40.02 5.91 5.35
C ARG A 130 -41.07 5.10 4.75
N LYS A 131 -41.03 3.85 4.99
CA LYS A 131 -42.04 3.00 4.42
C LYS A 131 -43.41 3.44 4.86
N GLN A 132 -43.49 3.80 6.08
CA GLN A 132 -44.79 4.24 6.54
C GLN A 132 -45.24 5.45 5.80
N LYS A 133 -44.33 6.31 5.53
CA LYS A 133 -44.70 7.51 4.84
C LYS A 133 -45.21 7.18 3.47
N LEU A 134 -44.58 6.23 2.85
CA LEU A 134 -45.01 5.87 1.53
C LEU A 134 -46.42 5.37 1.56
N ASP A 135 -46.70 4.62 2.56
CA ASP A 135 -48.03 4.10 2.64
C ASP A 135 -49.02 5.26 2.81
N ASP A 136 -48.65 6.21 3.58
CA ASP A 136 -49.55 7.31 3.77
C ASP A 136 -49.74 8.03 2.46
N LEU A 137 -48.70 8.16 1.71
CA LEU A 137 -48.81 8.81 0.46
C LEU A 137 -49.78 8.09 -0.44
N GLU A 138 -49.70 6.82 -0.43
CA GLU A 138 -50.60 6.08 -1.25
C GLU A 138 -52.01 6.35 -0.84
N ASP A 139 -52.23 6.40 0.41
CA ASP A 139 -53.55 6.66 0.88
C ASP A 139 -53.98 8.05 0.43
N ASP A 140 -53.08 8.96 0.45
CA ASP A 140 -53.42 10.30 0.07
C ASP A 140 -53.74 10.41 -1.38
N ILE A 141 -53.41 9.48 -2.15
CA ILE A 141 -53.68 9.53 -3.54
C ILE A 141 -54.84 8.72 -3.84
N PRO A 142 -55.85 9.03 -3.48
CA PRO A 142 -56.98 8.26 -3.67
C PRO A 142 -57.48 8.30 -5.02
N PHE A 143 -57.31 8.88 -5.76
CA PHE A 143 -57.91 8.87 -6.94
C PHE A 143 -57.95 7.72 -7.53
#